data_a032ae04c789b361c9dcf150d8cb0f06
#
_entry.id   a032ae04c789b361c9dcf150d8cb0f06
#
_cell.length_a   1.000
_cell.length_b   1.000
_cell.length_c   1.000
_cell.angle_alpha   90.00
_cell.angle_beta   90.00
_cell.angle_gamma   90.00
#
_symmetry.space_group_name_H-M   'P 1'
#
loop_
_entity.id
_entity.type
_entity.pdbx_description
1 polymer ?
#
loop_
_entity_poly.entity_id
_entity_poly.type
_entity_poly.pdbx_seq_one_letter_code
_entity_poly.pdbx_strand_id
1 'polypeptide(L)'
;MEKNVIFFKNIKFYNCSFRQILYKIKFGGYLVAPAASSLSKICSNKQYYNSLKNSTVAIFDSGFFCILLFLFKGVKVKKFSGYLFLKKLINTELKNKKILSIDPSRKESFLNKKYYRKKKIKSYSYIAPFYKKNFYDVKLFKLIKQINVDYITINIAGEKQEILAYEINKKFKKRKLKIICTGA
;
A
#
# COMPACT_ATOMS: atom_id res chain seq x y z
N MET A 1 13.36 20.39 8.56
CA MET A 1 12.12 19.86 7.96
C MET A 1 12.49 19.08 6.72
N GLU A 2 11.97 17.86 6.53
CA GLU A 2 12.18 17.11 5.28
C GLU A 2 11.52 17.88 4.14
N LYS A 3 12.30 18.46 3.23
CA LYS A 3 11.87 19.33 2.11
C LYS A 3 10.76 18.78 1.21
N ASN A 4 10.40 17.49 1.36
CA ASN A 4 9.48 16.77 0.49
C ASN A 4 8.28 16.16 1.22
N VAL A 5 7.93 16.63 2.41
CA VAL A 5 6.78 16.16 3.20
C VAL A 5 5.69 17.22 3.22
N ILE A 6 4.49 16.81 2.87
CA ILE A 6 3.30 17.65 2.89
C ILE A 6 2.29 17.06 3.87
N PHE A 7 1.82 17.86 4.80
CA PHE A 7 0.81 17.44 5.76
C PHE A 7 -0.60 17.78 5.25
N PHE A 8 -1.44 16.76 5.22
CA PHE A 8 -2.87 16.92 5.00
C PHE A 8 -3.64 16.21 6.11
N LYS A 9 -4.41 16.93 6.90
CA LYS A 9 -5.14 16.41 8.09
C LYS A 9 -4.24 15.55 8.99
N ASN A 10 -3.04 16.04 9.31
CA ASN A 10 -2.03 15.34 10.11
C ASN A 10 -1.52 14.01 9.52
N ILE A 11 -1.78 13.75 8.26
CA ILE A 11 -1.20 12.62 7.51
C ILE A 11 0.00 13.14 6.73
N LYS A 12 1.12 12.41 6.80
CA LYS A 12 2.37 12.74 6.09
C LYS A 12 2.33 12.18 4.68
N PHE A 13 2.22 13.03 3.68
CA PHE A 13 2.38 12.67 2.28
C PHE A 13 3.78 12.99 1.78
N TYR A 14 4.38 12.10 1.02
CA TYR A 14 5.73 12.23 0.53
C TYR A 14 5.76 12.55 -0.97
N ASN A 15 6.28 13.74 -1.32
CA ASN A 15 6.55 14.15 -2.70
C ASN A 15 7.98 13.71 -3.09
N CYS A 16 8.17 12.40 -3.20
CA CYS A 16 9.48 11.78 -3.31
C CYS A 16 9.62 10.93 -4.58
N SER A 17 10.87 10.70 -4.99
CA SER A 17 11.19 9.76 -6.07
C SER A 17 11.00 8.30 -5.64
N PHE A 18 10.94 7.40 -6.62
CA PHE A 18 10.85 5.95 -6.38
C PHE A 18 11.94 5.43 -5.43
N ARG A 19 13.21 5.84 -5.65
CA ARG A 19 14.33 5.42 -4.81
C ARG A 19 14.20 5.89 -3.37
N GLN A 20 13.74 7.12 -3.15
CA GLN A 20 13.52 7.67 -1.81
C GLN A 20 12.38 6.93 -1.08
N ILE A 21 11.32 6.55 -1.79
CA ILE A 21 10.22 5.74 -1.23
C ILE A 21 10.73 4.36 -0.85
N LEU A 22 11.50 3.69 -1.72
CA LEU A 22 12.11 2.40 -1.40
C LEU A 22 12.98 2.46 -0.15
N TYR A 23 13.81 3.49 -0.03
CA TYR A 23 14.64 3.68 1.15
C TYR A 23 13.79 3.78 2.44
N LYS A 24 12.67 4.51 2.40
CA LYS A 24 11.78 4.66 3.56
C LYS A 24 11.13 3.34 4.01
N ILE A 25 10.81 2.44 3.09
CA ILE A 25 10.23 1.13 3.40
C ILE A 25 11.28 0.01 3.52
N LYS A 26 12.58 0.33 3.41
CA LYS A 26 13.66 -0.66 3.42
C LYS A 26 13.63 -1.57 4.66
N PHE A 27 13.31 -1.01 5.80
CA PHE A 27 13.29 -1.72 7.08
C PHE A 27 11.89 -2.26 7.46
N GLY A 28 10.98 -2.33 6.51
CA GLY A 28 9.60 -2.75 6.72
C GLY A 28 8.63 -1.59 6.87
N GLY A 29 7.35 -1.93 7.02
CA GLY A 29 6.25 -0.98 7.09
C GLY A 29 5.33 -1.06 5.88
N TYR A 30 4.48 -0.05 5.69
CA TYR A 30 3.54 -0.07 4.59
C TYR A 30 3.44 1.26 3.85
N LEU A 31 3.30 1.14 2.53
CA LEU A 31 3.05 2.23 1.61
C LEU A 31 1.57 2.26 1.28
N VAL A 32 1.00 3.47 1.31
CA VAL A 32 -0.38 3.73 0.92
C VAL A 32 -0.44 4.73 -0.23
N ALA A 33 -1.40 4.53 -1.12
CA ALA A 33 -1.64 5.36 -2.31
C ALA A 33 -3.14 5.71 -2.38
N PRO A 34 -3.65 6.57 -1.47
CA PRO A 34 -5.07 6.80 -1.33
C PRO A 34 -5.65 7.57 -2.52
N ALA A 35 -6.76 7.06 -3.07
CA ALA A 35 -7.55 7.75 -4.08
C ALA A 35 -8.29 8.95 -3.48
N ALA A 36 -8.64 9.95 -4.30
CA ALA A 36 -9.38 11.13 -3.84
C ALA A 36 -10.74 10.79 -3.21
N SER A 37 -11.47 9.83 -3.79
CA SER A 37 -12.74 9.34 -3.26
C SER A 37 -12.60 8.72 -1.87
N SER A 38 -11.51 8.02 -1.59
CA SER A 38 -11.24 7.48 -0.26
C SER A 38 -10.82 8.57 0.73
N LEU A 39 -10.05 9.58 0.28
CA LEU A 39 -9.62 10.70 1.13
C LEU A 39 -10.80 11.53 1.68
N SER A 40 -11.94 11.59 0.98
CA SER A 40 -13.13 12.26 1.50
C SER A 40 -13.67 11.62 2.79
N LYS A 41 -13.41 10.33 3.00
CA LYS A 41 -13.88 9.56 4.15
C LYS A 41 -12.96 9.60 5.39
N ILE A 42 -11.88 10.34 5.35
CA ILE A 42 -10.94 10.46 6.48
C ILE A 42 -11.65 10.94 7.76
N CYS A 43 -12.61 11.85 7.64
CA CYS A 43 -13.32 12.40 8.79
C CYS A 43 -14.38 11.44 9.36
N SER A 44 -14.97 10.58 8.54
CA SER A 44 -16.05 9.67 8.93
C SER A 44 -15.57 8.26 9.29
N ASN A 45 -14.37 7.86 8.84
CA ASN A 45 -13.81 6.53 9.09
C ASN A 45 -12.51 6.61 9.91
N LYS A 46 -12.65 6.49 11.23
CA LYS A 46 -11.52 6.56 12.18
C LYS A 46 -10.47 5.46 11.95
N GLN A 47 -10.87 4.24 11.55
CA GLN A 47 -9.93 3.16 11.27
C GLN A 47 -9.08 3.51 10.03
N TYR A 48 -9.73 4.00 8.99
CA TYR A 48 -9.04 4.45 7.77
C TYR A 48 -8.10 5.63 8.06
N TYR A 49 -8.57 6.65 8.78
CA TYR A 49 -7.72 7.76 9.19
C TYR A 49 -6.46 7.27 9.93
N ASN A 50 -6.63 6.40 10.92
CA ASN A 50 -5.51 5.85 11.69
C ASN A 50 -4.56 5.04 10.80
N SER A 51 -5.07 4.29 9.84
CA SER A 51 -4.22 3.54 8.91
C SER A 51 -3.38 4.46 8.02
N LEU A 52 -3.92 5.57 7.56
CA LEU A 52 -3.15 6.58 6.81
C LEU A 52 -2.13 7.30 7.68
N LYS A 53 -2.54 7.75 8.87
CA LYS A 53 -1.68 8.48 9.80
C LYS A 53 -0.46 7.69 10.26
N ASN A 54 -0.61 6.37 10.43
CA ASN A 54 0.45 5.47 10.86
C ASN A 54 1.20 4.81 9.69
N SER A 55 0.90 5.17 8.45
CA SER A 55 1.62 4.63 7.30
C SER A 55 3.09 5.06 7.31
N THR A 56 3.96 4.15 6.86
CA THR A 56 5.39 4.47 6.69
C THR A 56 5.58 5.49 5.58
N VAL A 57 4.80 5.36 4.50
CA VAL A 57 4.81 6.28 3.36
C VAL A 57 3.39 6.40 2.79
N ALA A 58 2.88 7.62 2.69
CA ALA A 58 1.73 7.93 1.85
C ALA A 58 2.19 8.71 0.62
N ILE A 59 1.76 8.29 -0.57
CA ILE A 59 2.12 8.92 -1.85
C ILE A 59 0.90 9.60 -2.50
N PHE A 60 1.15 10.52 -3.43
CA PHE A 60 0.12 11.27 -4.14
C PHE A 60 -0.36 10.47 -5.36
N ASP A 61 -1.32 9.56 -5.17
CA ASP A 61 -1.87 8.74 -6.27
C ASP A 61 -2.89 9.52 -7.10
N SER A 62 -3.72 10.33 -6.49
CA SER A 62 -4.79 11.07 -7.16
C SER A 62 -4.30 12.38 -7.78
N GLY A 63 -4.41 12.51 -9.10
CA GLY A 63 -4.17 13.77 -9.80
C GLY A 63 -5.12 14.89 -9.35
N PHE A 64 -6.39 14.57 -9.11
CA PHE A 64 -7.37 15.51 -8.58
C PHE A 64 -6.96 16.07 -7.22
N PHE A 65 -6.49 15.21 -6.31
CA PHE A 65 -5.97 15.66 -5.02
C PHE A 65 -4.75 16.58 -5.16
N CYS A 66 -3.85 16.29 -6.12
CA CYS A 66 -2.71 17.16 -6.40
C CYS A 66 -3.15 18.55 -6.89
N ILE A 67 -4.19 18.63 -7.74
CA ILE A 67 -4.78 19.88 -8.21
C ILE A 67 -5.38 20.67 -7.05
N LEU A 68 -6.15 20.02 -6.17
CA LEU A 68 -6.73 20.67 -5.00
C LEU A 68 -5.65 21.25 -4.05
N LEU A 69 -4.56 20.51 -3.82
CA LEU A 69 -3.44 21.02 -3.01
C LEU A 69 -2.79 22.25 -3.65
N PHE A 70 -2.67 22.27 -4.96
CA PHE A 70 -2.16 23.45 -5.66
C PHE A 70 -3.09 24.64 -5.54
N LEU A 71 -4.40 24.47 -5.81
CA LEU A 71 -5.37 25.54 -5.78
C LEU A 71 -5.59 26.14 -4.38
N PHE A 72 -5.69 25.28 -3.34
CA PHE A 72 -6.04 25.75 -1.98
C PHE A 72 -4.83 26.01 -1.09
N LYS A 73 -3.66 25.48 -1.41
CA LYS A 73 -2.45 25.63 -0.58
C LYS A 73 -1.23 26.14 -1.33
N GLY A 74 -1.34 26.40 -2.64
CA GLY A 74 -0.20 26.80 -3.48
C GLY A 74 0.89 25.72 -3.59
N VAL A 75 0.61 24.47 -3.19
CA VAL A 75 1.62 23.41 -3.10
C VAL A 75 1.63 22.57 -4.35
N LYS A 76 2.70 22.67 -5.14
CA LYS A 76 2.90 21.85 -6.33
C LYS A 76 3.49 20.48 -5.97
N VAL A 77 2.75 19.40 -6.25
CA VAL A 77 3.17 18.03 -5.99
C VAL A 77 3.18 17.20 -7.26
N LYS A 78 4.07 16.22 -7.32
CA LYS A 78 4.14 15.28 -8.43
C LYS A 78 3.30 14.04 -8.12
N LYS A 79 2.31 13.78 -8.99
CA LYS A 79 1.54 12.52 -8.92
C LYS A 79 2.48 11.33 -9.08
N PHE A 80 2.35 10.35 -8.17
CA PHE A 80 3.04 9.07 -8.26
C PHE A 80 2.12 7.95 -7.79
N SER A 81 1.52 7.21 -8.73
CA SER A 81 0.50 6.23 -8.39
C SER A 81 1.07 4.94 -7.79
N GLY A 82 0.26 4.28 -6.95
CA GLY A 82 0.57 2.98 -6.37
C GLY A 82 0.85 1.92 -7.44
N TYR A 83 0.08 1.92 -8.52
CA TYR A 83 0.32 1.05 -9.68
C TYR A 83 1.69 1.29 -10.32
N LEU A 84 2.06 2.54 -10.59
CA LEU A 84 3.37 2.87 -11.17
C LEU A 84 4.51 2.50 -10.22
N PHE A 85 4.30 2.68 -8.92
CA PHE A 85 5.25 2.24 -7.91
C PHE A 85 5.44 0.72 -7.97
N LEU A 86 4.36 -0.06 -7.94
CA LEU A 86 4.41 -1.52 -8.01
C LEU A 86 5.05 -2.00 -9.33
N LYS A 87 4.70 -1.41 -10.46
CA LYS A 87 5.29 -1.74 -11.76
C LYS A 87 6.81 -1.53 -11.76
N LYS A 88 7.30 -0.42 -11.21
CA LYS A 88 8.73 -0.17 -11.07
C LYS A 88 9.37 -1.18 -10.12
N LEU A 89 8.76 -1.42 -8.95
CA LEU A 89 9.24 -2.37 -7.95
C LEU A 89 9.43 -3.77 -8.53
N ILE A 90 8.44 -4.25 -9.30
CA ILE A 90 8.48 -5.56 -9.98
C ILE A 90 9.66 -5.64 -10.94
N ASN A 91 9.95 -4.58 -11.67
CA ASN A 91 10.99 -4.58 -12.69
C ASN A 91 12.41 -4.36 -12.14
N THR A 92 12.56 -3.80 -10.91
CA THR A 92 13.88 -3.44 -10.36
C THR A 92 14.27 -4.23 -9.12
N GLU A 93 13.32 -4.48 -8.18
CA GLU A 93 13.64 -4.92 -6.83
C GLU A 93 13.17 -6.36 -6.52
N LEU A 94 12.15 -6.87 -7.24
CA LEU A 94 11.52 -8.13 -6.88
C LEU A 94 12.19 -9.37 -7.47
N LYS A 95 13.25 -9.21 -8.24
CA LYS A 95 14.06 -10.35 -8.73
C LYS A 95 14.60 -11.12 -7.51
N ASN A 96 14.36 -12.44 -7.49
CA ASN A 96 14.74 -13.34 -6.37
C ASN A 96 14.05 -13.05 -5.03
N LYS A 97 12.98 -12.24 -5.02
CA LYS A 97 12.15 -11.99 -3.83
C LYS A 97 10.88 -12.83 -3.85
N LYS A 98 10.31 -13.01 -2.66
CA LYS A 98 9.04 -13.71 -2.46
C LYS A 98 7.95 -12.70 -2.13
N ILE A 99 6.82 -12.79 -2.83
CA ILE A 99 5.69 -11.89 -2.66
C ILE A 99 4.42 -12.65 -2.26
N LEU A 100 3.62 -12.08 -1.35
CA LEU A 100 2.25 -12.49 -1.12
C LEU A 100 1.31 -11.47 -1.77
N SER A 101 0.48 -11.93 -2.70
CA SER A 101 -0.59 -11.13 -3.30
C SER A 101 -1.89 -11.39 -2.58
N ILE A 102 -2.51 -10.32 -2.05
CA ILE A 102 -3.83 -10.36 -1.41
C ILE A 102 -4.81 -9.75 -2.39
N ASP A 103 -5.66 -10.57 -2.98
CA ASP A 103 -6.48 -10.23 -4.14
C ASP A 103 -7.97 -10.32 -3.81
N PRO A 104 -8.85 -9.52 -4.48
CA PRO A 104 -10.27 -9.47 -4.17
C PRO A 104 -11.05 -10.69 -4.71
N SER A 105 -10.53 -11.38 -5.71
CA SER A 105 -11.20 -12.55 -6.29
C SER A 105 -10.22 -13.58 -6.85
N ARG A 106 -10.75 -14.77 -7.19
CA ARG A 106 -10.00 -15.84 -7.86
C ARG A 106 -9.46 -15.41 -9.22
N LYS A 107 -10.23 -14.60 -9.95
CA LYS A 107 -9.87 -14.10 -11.28
C LYS A 107 -8.63 -13.20 -11.21
N GLU A 108 -8.65 -12.17 -10.36
CA GLU A 108 -7.51 -11.28 -10.16
C GLU A 108 -6.29 -12.02 -9.60
N SER A 109 -6.51 -12.92 -8.66
CA SER A 109 -5.45 -13.75 -8.09
C SER A 109 -4.75 -14.59 -9.17
N PHE A 110 -5.51 -15.20 -10.08
CA PHE A 110 -4.96 -15.96 -11.21
C PHE A 110 -4.15 -15.06 -12.16
N LEU A 111 -4.67 -13.89 -12.51
CA LEU A 111 -3.99 -12.93 -13.38
C LEU A 111 -2.68 -12.42 -12.76
N ASN A 112 -2.71 -12.07 -11.48
CA ASN A 112 -1.54 -11.61 -10.74
C ASN A 112 -0.48 -12.73 -10.64
N LYS A 113 -0.89 -13.97 -10.33
CA LYS A 113 0.01 -15.13 -10.31
C LYS A 113 0.67 -15.38 -11.67
N LYS A 114 -0.11 -15.30 -12.76
CA LYS A 114 0.40 -15.42 -14.14
C LYS A 114 1.42 -14.32 -14.45
N TYR A 115 1.13 -13.08 -14.05
CA TYR A 115 2.02 -11.94 -14.24
C TYR A 115 3.34 -12.09 -13.46
N TYR A 116 3.28 -12.44 -12.18
CA TYR A 116 4.49 -12.68 -11.36
C TYR A 116 5.33 -13.82 -11.91
N ARG A 117 4.70 -14.92 -12.35
CA ARG A 117 5.40 -16.04 -13.01
C ARG A 117 6.13 -15.59 -14.27
N LYS A 118 5.49 -14.79 -15.13
CA LYS A 118 6.13 -14.20 -16.33
C LYS A 118 7.36 -13.36 -15.98
N LYS A 119 7.35 -12.71 -14.81
CA LYS A 119 8.48 -11.92 -14.28
C LYS A 119 9.48 -12.74 -13.46
N LYS A 120 9.34 -14.08 -13.42
CA LYS A 120 10.18 -15.00 -12.63
C LYS A 120 10.22 -14.67 -11.13
N ILE A 121 9.10 -14.16 -10.58
CA ILE A 121 8.95 -13.81 -9.17
C ILE A 121 8.18 -14.92 -8.47
N LYS A 122 8.71 -15.44 -7.35
CA LYS A 122 8.03 -16.44 -6.52
C LYS A 122 6.88 -15.76 -5.77
N SER A 123 5.63 -16.15 -6.09
CA SER A 123 4.43 -15.55 -5.51
C SER A 123 3.56 -16.55 -4.79
N TYR A 124 2.99 -16.11 -3.68
CA TYR A 124 1.89 -16.74 -2.95
C TYR A 124 0.63 -15.88 -3.16
N SER A 125 -0.53 -16.49 -3.08
CA SER A 125 -1.80 -15.80 -3.29
C SER A 125 -2.74 -16.04 -2.12
N TYR A 126 -3.48 -15.01 -1.73
CA TYR A 126 -4.55 -15.06 -0.77
C TYR A 126 -5.76 -14.32 -1.32
N ILE A 127 -6.93 -14.94 -1.29
CA ILE A 127 -8.18 -14.28 -1.70
C ILE A 127 -8.81 -13.69 -0.45
N ALA A 128 -8.87 -12.36 -0.41
CA ALA A 128 -9.41 -11.62 0.71
C ALA A 128 -10.93 -11.86 0.83
N PRO A 129 -11.44 -12.11 2.04
CA PRO A 129 -12.87 -12.09 2.26
C PRO A 129 -13.42 -10.67 2.12
N PHE A 130 -14.71 -10.52 2.05
CA PHE A 130 -15.34 -9.20 2.09
C PHE A 130 -15.29 -8.62 3.52
N TYR A 131 -14.32 -7.73 3.76
CA TYR A 131 -14.19 -7.04 5.05
C TYR A 131 -15.29 -5.99 5.22
N LYS A 132 -16.07 -6.09 6.31
CA LYS A 132 -17.07 -5.06 6.71
C LYS A 132 -16.46 -4.08 7.72
N LYS A 133 -16.35 -4.49 8.98
CA LYS A 133 -15.81 -3.68 10.09
C LYS A 133 -14.58 -4.32 10.75
N ASN A 134 -14.48 -5.66 10.69
CA ASN A 134 -13.37 -6.39 11.29
C ASN A 134 -12.34 -6.78 10.23
N PHE A 135 -11.10 -6.33 10.42
CA PHE A 135 -9.95 -6.62 9.58
C PHE A 135 -8.98 -7.62 10.23
N TYR A 136 -9.37 -8.23 11.34
CA TYR A 136 -8.58 -9.28 12.01
C TYR A 136 -8.80 -10.62 11.31
N ASP A 137 -8.01 -10.88 10.28
CA ASP A 137 -8.12 -12.08 9.44
C ASP A 137 -7.18 -13.19 9.94
N VAL A 138 -7.73 -14.12 10.72
CA VAL A 138 -6.96 -15.23 11.31
C VAL A 138 -6.34 -16.12 10.25
N LYS A 139 -7.05 -16.40 9.14
CA LYS A 139 -6.55 -17.26 8.06
C LYS A 139 -5.36 -16.60 7.36
N LEU A 140 -5.49 -15.33 7.03
CA LEU A 140 -4.40 -14.55 6.45
C LEU A 140 -3.18 -14.50 7.38
N PHE A 141 -3.41 -14.24 8.67
CA PHE A 141 -2.31 -14.17 9.64
C PHE A 141 -1.61 -15.52 9.86
N LYS A 142 -2.34 -16.64 9.84
CA LYS A 142 -1.75 -17.98 9.85
C LYS A 142 -0.88 -18.18 8.61
N LEU A 143 -1.40 -17.86 7.42
CA LEU A 143 -0.64 -17.95 6.18
C LEU A 143 0.64 -17.12 6.24
N ILE A 144 0.57 -15.83 6.65
CA ILE A 144 1.74 -14.97 6.78
C ILE A 144 2.77 -15.55 7.75
N LYS A 145 2.35 -16.23 8.83
CA LYS A 145 3.27 -16.89 9.77
C LYS A 145 4.00 -18.07 9.12
N GLN A 146 3.31 -18.85 8.29
CA GLN A 146 3.84 -20.08 7.68
C GLN A 146 4.78 -19.80 6.50
N ILE A 147 4.52 -18.70 5.77
CA ILE A 147 5.33 -18.35 4.59
C ILE A 147 6.40 -17.31 4.94
N ASN A 148 7.56 -17.45 4.32
CA ASN A 148 8.60 -16.42 4.41
C ASN A 148 8.56 -15.58 3.13
N VAL A 149 7.99 -14.35 3.24
CA VAL A 149 7.88 -13.40 2.14
C VAL A 149 8.58 -12.10 2.46
N ASP A 150 9.10 -11.46 1.41
CA ASP A 150 9.76 -10.16 1.49
C ASP A 150 8.76 -9.01 1.35
N TYR A 151 7.74 -9.22 0.52
CA TYR A 151 6.74 -8.21 0.18
C TYR A 151 5.32 -8.78 0.26
N ILE A 152 4.39 -7.90 0.60
CA ILE A 152 2.95 -8.15 0.52
C ILE A 152 2.33 -7.06 -0.34
N THR A 153 1.59 -7.43 -1.38
CA THR A 153 0.74 -6.49 -2.13
C THR A 153 -0.71 -6.70 -1.75
N ILE A 154 -1.41 -5.62 -1.49
CA ILE A 154 -2.83 -5.64 -1.15
C ILE A 154 -3.59 -4.94 -2.28
N ASN A 155 -4.36 -5.72 -3.04
CA ASN A 155 -5.01 -5.31 -4.28
C ASN A 155 -6.54 -5.24 -4.13
N ILE A 156 -7.03 -5.00 -2.91
CA ILE A 156 -8.46 -4.85 -2.64
C ILE A 156 -8.87 -3.37 -2.68
N ALA A 157 -10.19 -3.12 -2.59
CA ALA A 157 -10.72 -1.76 -2.67
C ALA A 157 -10.09 -0.79 -1.66
N GLY A 158 -10.00 0.48 -2.04
CA GLY A 158 -9.53 1.58 -1.18
C GLY A 158 -10.24 1.63 0.16
N GLU A 159 -9.63 2.25 1.17
CA GLU A 159 -9.91 2.19 2.60
C GLU A 159 -9.62 0.81 3.22
N LYS A 160 -10.11 -0.27 2.61
CA LYS A 160 -9.95 -1.63 3.12
C LYS A 160 -8.50 -2.11 3.04
N GLN A 161 -7.81 -1.80 1.94
CA GLN A 161 -6.41 -2.17 1.77
C GLN A 161 -5.49 -1.48 2.79
N GLU A 162 -5.73 -0.19 3.08
CA GLU A 162 -4.92 0.57 4.03
C GLU A 162 -5.15 0.10 5.48
N ILE A 163 -6.41 -0.18 5.83
CA ILE A 163 -6.74 -0.72 7.16
C ILE A 163 -6.12 -2.11 7.33
N LEU A 164 -6.25 -2.99 6.33
CA LEU A 164 -5.64 -4.32 6.38
C LEU A 164 -4.10 -4.24 6.47
N ALA A 165 -3.48 -3.34 5.71
CA ALA A 165 -2.03 -3.11 5.77
C ALA A 165 -1.59 -2.69 7.18
N TYR A 166 -2.33 -1.80 7.81
CA TYR A 166 -2.08 -1.36 9.18
C TYR A 166 -2.16 -2.53 10.17
N GLU A 167 -3.20 -3.37 10.08
CA GLU A 167 -3.38 -4.53 10.96
C GLU A 167 -2.27 -5.58 10.76
N ILE A 168 -1.89 -5.88 9.51
CA ILE A 168 -0.76 -6.77 9.22
C ILE A 168 0.54 -6.19 9.78
N ASN A 169 0.81 -4.91 9.54
CA ASN A 169 2.03 -4.25 10.01
C ASN A 169 2.12 -4.24 11.54
N LYS A 170 1.03 -3.95 12.22
CA LYS A 170 0.93 -4.00 13.69
C LYS A 170 1.21 -5.40 14.22
N LYS A 171 0.58 -6.43 13.63
CA LYS A 171 0.72 -7.84 14.06
C LYS A 171 2.12 -8.40 13.82
N PHE A 172 2.76 -8.02 12.72
CA PHE A 172 4.04 -8.58 12.26
C PHE A 172 5.20 -7.57 12.30
N LYS A 173 5.13 -6.56 13.16
CA LYS A 173 6.12 -5.47 13.25
C LYS A 173 7.57 -5.97 13.30
N LYS A 174 7.84 -7.04 14.06
CA LYS A 174 9.18 -7.63 14.19
C LYS A 174 9.71 -8.26 12.90
N ARG A 175 8.84 -8.66 11.96
CA ARG A 175 9.23 -9.34 10.70
C ARG A 175 9.68 -8.37 9.61
N LYS A 176 9.57 -7.06 9.81
CA LYS A 176 9.98 -6.02 8.85
C LYS A 176 9.39 -6.22 7.44
N LEU A 177 8.15 -6.72 7.37
CA LEU A 177 7.44 -6.93 6.09
C LEU A 177 7.27 -5.60 5.36
N LYS A 178 7.43 -5.62 4.04
CA LYS A 178 7.20 -4.47 3.16
C LYS A 178 5.84 -4.64 2.51
N ILE A 179 4.87 -3.82 2.91
CA ILE A 179 3.47 -3.94 2.48
C ILE A 179 3.15 -2.79 1.53
N ILE A 180 2.57 -3.11 0.38
CA ILE A 180 2.25 -2.14 -0.67
C ILE A 180 0.75 -2.18 -0.93
N CYS A 181 0.06 -1.06 -0.65
CA CYS A 181 -1.30 -0.82 -1.11
C CYS A 181 -1.23 -0.20 -2.50
N THR A 182 -1.78 -0.89 -3.49
CA THR A 182 -1.57 -0.53 -4.91
C THR A 182 -2.44 0.62 -5.38
N GLY A 183 -3.48 0.97 -4.63
CA GLY A 183 -4.56 1.82 -5.12
C GLY A 183 -5.46 1.01 -6.06
N ALA A 184 -6.75 0.99 -5.83
CA ALA A 184 -7.74 0.37 -6.71
C ALA A 184 -8.42 1.44 -7.56
#